data_9c858e9733d18dd21bddd9bcc4c83867
#
_entry.id   9c858e9733d18dd21bddd9bcc4c83867
#
_cell.length_a   1.000
_cell.length_b   1.000
_cell.length_c   1.000
_cell.angle_alpha   90.00
_cell.angle_beta   90.00
_cell.angle_gamma   90.00
#
_symmetry.space_group_name_H-M   'P 1'
#
loop_
_entity.id
_entity.type
_entity.pdbx_description
1 polymer ?
#
loop_
_entity_poly.entity_id
_entity_poly.type
_entity_poly.pdbx_seq_one_letter_code
_entity_poly.pdbx_strand_id
1 'polypeptide(L)'
;MPLGAHLPTSKGFAAALLEAQSLELDCLQIFCKSPRQWAAKPLDLEMAAQFRKKWQESGFVPLVAHDSFLINLASPDDALRKKSIDAMIDEIERSEALGCDFLVTHCGAHLKSGEEAGLQKLAASLVECLEKTADLSVKVALEITAGQGTCLGAPFSHIGEVLKSVDSPRLSVCFDTCHAFAAGHDIISNLDGVIADFDAQIGLKNLGVMHLNDAKGVLGGHLDRHEHIGQGAIGPEAMRAILNHPKLKHLPFILETPDVETKIAQNVAAVRALQEA
;
A
#
# COMPACT_ATOMS: atom_id res chain seq x y z
N MET A 1 -2.22 -9.60 15.86
CA MET A 1 -2.30 -8.87 14.59
C MET A 1 -0.95 -8.21 14.36
N PRO A 2 -0.28 -8.42 13.23
CA PRO A 2 0.97 -7.72 12.93
C PRO A 2 0.71 -6.22 12.73
N LEU A 3 1.44 -5.38 13.45
CA LEU A 3 1.35 -3.91 13.36
C LEU A 3 2.67 -3.35 12.83
N GLY A 4 2.60 -2.45 11.88
CA GLY A 4 3.72 -1.76 11.28
C GLY A 4 3.44 -0.29 11.02
N ALA A 5 4.44 0.39 10.49
CA ALA A 5 4.33 1.77 10.06
C ALA A 5 5.20 2.02 8.82
N HIS A 6 4.82 3.02 8.04
CA HIS A 6 5.64 3.56 6.98
C HIS A 6 6.68 4.51 7.58
N LEU A 7 7.91 4.05 7.71
CA LEU A 7 8.99 4.82 8.33
C LEU A 7 9.94 5.44 7.29
N PRO A 8 10.46 6.65 7.56
CA PRO A 8 11.35 7.34 6.65
C PRO A 8 12.71 6.65 6.53
N THR A 9 13.23 6.56 5.31
CA THR A 9 14.55 5.98 5.00
C THR A 9 15.63 7.03 4.73
N SER A 10 15.38 8.30 5.05
CA SER A 10 16.35 9.40 4.85
C SER A 10 17.67 9.21 5.60
N LYS A 11 17.64 8.48 6.74
CA LYS A 11 18.80 8.10 7.54
C LYS A 11 19.32 6.68 7.22
N GLY A 12 18.81 6.07 6.14
CA GLY A 12 19.13 4.70 5.71
C GLY A 12 18.15 3.64 6.23
N PHE A 13 18.08 2.52 5.53
CA PHE A 13 17.16 1.41 5.85
C PHE A 13 17.41 0.80 7.25
N ALA A 14 18.66 0.71 7.66
CA ALA A 14 19.01 0.20 8.99
C ALA A 14 18.45 1.08 10.11
N ALA A 15 18.37 2.41 9.91
CA ALA A 15 17.80 3.32 10.88
C ALA A 15 16.27 3.12 10.98
N ALA A 16 15.59 2.91 9.86
CA ALA A 16 14.16 2.61 9.85
C ALA A 16 13.86 1.28 10.58
N LEU A 17 14.69 0.26 10.41
CA LEU A 17 14.55 -1.00 11.15
C LEU A 17 14.74 -0.81 12.66
N LEU A 18 15.76 -0.06 13.09
CA LEU A 18 15.99 0.23 14.51
C LEU A 18 14.82 1.02 15.13
N GLU A 19 14.26 1.95 14.38
CA GLU A 19 13.07 2.69 14.80
C GLU A 19 11.85 1.77 14.93
N ALA A 20 11.61 0.87 13.95
CA ALA A 20 10.57 -0.14 14.03
C ALA A 20 10.73 -1.03 15.27
N GLN A 21 11.95 -1.45 15.58
CA GLN A 21 12.26 -2.24 16.79
C GLN A 21 11.98 -1.44 18.07
N SER A 22 12.37 -0.16 18.12
CA SER A 22 12.12 0.69 19.28
C SER A 22 10.64 0.95 19.55
N LEU A 23 9.81 0.88 18.52
CA LEU A 23 8.35 1.00 18.56
C LEU A 23 7.67 -0.36 18.79
N GLU A 24 8.46 -1.44 18.91
CA GLU A 24 7.99 -2.82 19.03
C GLU A 24 7.00 -3.21 17.92
N LEU A 25 7.28 -2.79 16.69
CA LEU A 25 6.47 -3.15 15.53
C LEU A 25 6.75 -4.59 15.09
N ASP A 26 5.83 -5.19 14.34
CA ASP A 26 5.93 -6.55 13.81
C ASP A 26 6.31 -6.56 12.32
N CYS A 27 6.02 -5.49 11.61
CA CYS A 27 6.26 -5.30 10.19
C CYS A 27 6.66 -3.85 9.89
N LEU A 28 7.07 -3.59 8.64
CA LEU A 28 7.60 -2.27 8.26
C LEU A 28 7.23 -1.97 6.81
N GLN A 29 6.92 -0.70 6.51
CA GLN A 29 6.86 -0.18 5.16
C GLN A 29 7.88 0.93 4.96
N ILE A 30 8.48 0.97 3.76
CA ILE A 30 9.53 1.91 3.38
C ILE A 30 9.36 2.39 1.94
N PHE A 31 9.97 3.52 1.61
CA PHE A 31 10.29 3.84 0.22
C PHE A 31 11.66 3.28 -0.13
N CYS A 32 11.77 2.57 -1.27
CA CYS A 32 13.06 2.04 -1.75
C CYS A 32 13.96 3.11 -2.37
N LYS A 33 13.37 4.25 -2.75
CA LYS A 33 14.02 5.47 -3.24
C LYS A 33 13.17 6.69 -2.92
N SER A 34 13.62 7.90 -3.30
CA SER A 34 12.81 9.11 -3.12
C SER A 34 11.49 9.00 -3.91
N PRO A 35 10.32 9.10 -3.24
CA PRO A 35 9.02 8.93 -3.91
C PRO A 35 8.63 10.10 -4.82
N ARG A 36 9.43 11.17 -4.84
CA ARG A 36 9.19 12.40 -5.62
C ARG A 36 10.19 12.61 -6.74
N GLN A 37 11.01 11.60 -7.05
CA GLN A 37 12.04 11.69 -8.08
C GLN A 37 11.99 10.46 -8.99
N TRP A 38 12.06 10.69 -10.30
CA TRP A 38 12.12 9.63 -11.29
C TRP A 38 13.44 8.86 -11.25
N ALA A 39 14.54 9.59 -11.18
CA ALA A 39 15.87 9.00 -11.15
C ALA A 39 16.33 8.78 -9.71
N ALA A 40 16.95 7.66 -9.47
CA ALA A 40 17.64 7.35 -8.23
C ALA A 40 19.07 6.89 -8.55
N LYS A 41 19.97 7.00 -7.57
CA LYS A 41 21.27 6.34 -7.66
C LYS A 41 21.08 4.82 -7.71
N PRO A 42 21.96 4.08 -8.37
CA PRO A 42 21.96 2.62 -8.26
C PRO A 42 21.89 2.20 -6.79
N LEU A 43 21.12 1.15 -6.51
CA LEU A 43 21.06 0.59 -5.16
C LEU A 43 22.42 -0.02 -4.83
N ASP A 44 22.95 0.30 -3.67
CA ASP A 44 24.12 -0.38 -3.13
C ASP A 44 23.71 -1.79 -2.69
N LEU A 45 24.11 -2.79 -3.47
CA LEU A 45 23.72 -4.18 -3.28
C LEU A 45 24.32 -4.79 -2.01
N GLU A 46 25.51 -4.33 -1.58
CA GLU A 46 26.12 -4.78 -0.34
C GLU A 46 25.33 -4.27 0.86
N MET A 47 24.96 -2.99 0.84
CA MET A 47 24.10 -2.39 1.87
C MET A 47 22.73 -3.06 1.90
N ALA A 48 22.14 -3.33 0.73
CA ALA A 48 20.83 -4.02 0.64
C ALA A 48 20.91 -5.44 1.23
N ALA A 49 21.97 -6.20 0.92
CA ALA A 49 22.19 -7.53 1.47
C ALA A 49 22.38 -7.51 3.00
N GLN A 50 23.11 -6.52 3.53
CA GLN A 50 23.28 -6.32 4.97
C GLN A 50 21.96 -5.96 5.65
N PHE A 51 21.15 -5.11 5.03
CA PHE A 51 19.83 -4.77 5.54
C PHE A 51 18.89 -6.00 5.53
N ARG A 52 18.81 -6.72 4.41
CA ARG A 52 18.00 -7.95 4.26
C ARG A 52 18.35 -8.97 5.34
N LYS A 53 19.64 -9.17 5.62
CA LYS A 53 20.08 -10.06 6.69
C LYS A 53 19.57 -9.60 8.06
N LYS A 54 19.75 -8.32 8.41
CA LYS A 54 19.24 -7.76 9.68
C LYS A 54 17.72 -7.84 9.79
N TRP A 55 17.01 -7.63 8.68
CA TRP A 55 15.57 -7.80 8.61
C TRP A 55 15.17 -9.23 8.95
N GLN A 56 15.78 -10.22 8.32
CA GLN A 56 15.53 -11.63 8.60
C GLN A 56 15.85 -12.01 10.05
N GLU A 57 16.93 -11.49 10.60
CA GLU A 57 17.32 -11.70 12.00
C GLU A 57 16.36 -11.05 13.00
N SER A 58 15.62 -10.02 12.62
CA SER A 58 14.63 -9.34 13.47
C SER A 58 13.37 -10.19 13.72
N GLY A 59 13.07 -11.13 12.83
CA GLY A 59 11.85 -11.92 12.85
C GLY A 59 10.59 -11.15 12.44
N PHE A 60 10.72 -9.91 11.98
CA PHE A 60 9.61 -9.09 11.49
C PHE A 60 9.12 -9.59 10.14
N VAL A 61 7.82 -9.62 9.91
CA VAL A 61 7.18 -9.95 8.63
C VAL A 61 5.80 -9.28 8.54
N PRO A 62 5.40 -8.77 7.36
CA PRO A 62 6.21 -8.63 6.16
C PRO A 62 7.05 -7.34 6.14
N LEU A 63 8.02 -7.27 5.22
CA LEU A 63 8.60 -6.03 4.75
C LEU A 63 7.83 -5.57 3.52
N VAL A 64 7.33 -4.35 3.57
CA VAL A 64 6.55 -3.73 2.50
C VAL A 64 7.32 -2.55 1.93
N ALA A 65 7.34 -2.42 0.62
CA ALA A 65 7.75 -1.19 -0.04
C ALA A 65 6.52 -0.46 -0.58
N HIS A 66 6.58 0.86 -0.69
CA HIS A 66 5.64 1.65 -1.47
C HIS A 66 6.37 2.31 -2.64
N ASP A 67 5.75 2.38 -3.81
CA ASP A 67 6.36 2.96 -5.00
C ASP A 67 6.34 4.50 -4.99
N SER A 68 6.93 5.09 -6.03
CA SER A 68 6.94 6.54 -6.25
C SER A 68 5.57 7.07 -6.65
N PHE A 69 5.13 8.17 -6.04
CA PHE A 69 3.90 8.91 -6.40
C PHE A 69 3.87 9.42 -7.86
N LEU A 70 5.01 9.37 -8.57
CA LEU A 70 5.11 9.79 -9.96
C LEU A 70 4.64 8.71 -10.95
N ILE A 71 4.61 7.45 -10.52
CA ILE A 71 4.26 6.31 -11.37
C ILE A 71 2.76 6.36 -11.71
N ASN A 72 2.47 6.31 -13.02
CA ASN A 72 1.10 6.20 -13.52
C ASN A 72 1.07 5.17 -14.66
N LEU A 73 0.87 3.91 -14.30
CA LEU A 73 0.79 2.78 -15.24
C LEU A 73 -0.45 2.82 -16.13
N ALA A 74 -1.48 3.62 -15.75
CA ALA A 74 -2.73 3.81 -16.50
C ALA A 74 -2.70 5.02 -17.46
N SER A 75 -1.55 5.72 -17.55
CA SER A 75 -1.45 6.95 -18.34
C SER A 75 -1.82 6.74 -19.79
N PRO A 76 -2.65 7.63 -20.39
CA PRO A 76 -2.90 7.65 -21.84
C PRO A 76 -1.71 8.20 -22.65
N ASP A 77 -0.82 8.95 -22.00
CA ASP A 77 0.44 9.42 -22.59
C ASP A 77 1.44 8.26 -22.61
N ASP A 78 1.77 7.79 -23.80
CA ASP A 78 2.66 6.63 -23.98
C ASP A 78 4.09 6.88 -23.48
N ALA A 79 4.59 8.12 -23.53
CA ALA A 79 5.92 8.46 -23.02
C ALA A 79 5.95 8.43 -21.49
N LEU A 80 4.93 9.00 -20.83
CA LEU A 80 4.77 8.94 -19.40
C LEU A 80 4.53 7.50 -18.92
N ARG A 81 3.70 6.73 -19.61
CA ARG A 81 3.43 5.33 -19.29
C ARG A 81 4.69 4.48 -19.40
N LYS A 82 5.45 4.63 -20.49
CA LYS A 82 6.75 3.93 -20.64
C LYS A 82 7.72 4.26 -19.53
N LYS A 83 7.82 5.54 -19.16
CA LYS A 83 8.66 5.98 -18.04
C LYS A 83 8.18 5.42 -16.71
N SER A 84 6.86 5.29 -16.52
CA SER A 84 6.25 4.68 -15.33
C SER A 84 6.54 3.18 -15.26
N ILE A 85 6.49 2.46 -16.39
CA ILE A 85 6.86 1.04 -16.47
C ILE A 85 8.33 0.84 -16.10
N ASP A 86 9.24 1.65 -16.66
CA ASP A 86 10.67 1.54 -16.37
C ASP A 86 10.96 1.86 -14.89
N ALA A 87 10.27 2.85 -14.31
CA ALA A 87 10.36 3.18 -12.91
C ALA A 87 9.80 2.07 -12.00
N MET A 88 8.69 1.44 -12.38
CA MET A 88 8.09 0.33 -11.65
C MET A 88 8.99 -0.90 -11.63
N ILE A 89 9.65 -1.21 -12.75
CA ILE A 89 10.63 -2.30 -12.83
C ILE A 89 11.78 -2.03 -11.85
N ASP A 90 12.35 -0.82 -11.83
CA ASP A 90 13.40 -0.43 -10.88
C ASP A 90 12.93 -0.53 -9.41
N GLU A 91 11.66 -0.17 -9.12
CA GLU A 91 11.08 -0.35 -7.77
C GLU A 91 10.92 -1.83 -7.38
N ILE A 92 10.50 -2.69 -8.32
CA ILE A 92 10.39 -4.14 -8.10
C ILE A 92 11.79 -4.75 -7.83
N GLU A 93 12.80 -4.39 -8.64
CA GLU A 93 14.17 -4.87 -8.47
C GLU A 93 14.80 -4.43 -7.13
N ARG A 94 14.56 -3.18 -6.72
CA ARG A 94 15.02 -2.65 -5.42
C ARG A 94 14.31 -3.33 -4.26
N SER A 95 13.01 -3.52 -4.37
CA SER A 95 12.20 -4.21 -3.35
C SER A 95 12.68 -5.65 -3.15
N GLU A 96 12.94 -6.38 -4.25
CA GLU A 96 13.52 -7.72 -4.18
C GLU A 96 14.90 -7.75 -3.52
N ALA A 97 15.78 -6.83 -3.90
CA ALA A 97 17.13 -6.75 -3.34
C ALA A 97 17.11 -6.47 -1.83
N LEU A 98 16.17 -5.64 -1.36
CA LEU A 98 15.96 -5.35 0.06
C LEU A 98 15.25 -6.50 0.81
N GLY A 99 14.62 -7.43 0.10
CA GLY A 99 13.88 -8.55 0.66
C GLY A 99 12.45 -8.21 1.04
N CYS A 100 11.83 -7.27 0.33
CA CYS A 100 10.41 -6.96 0.52
C CYS A 100 9.51 -8.11 0.05
N ASP A 101 8.44 -8.35 0.78
CA ASP A 101 7.38 -9.30 0.42
C ASP A 101 6.38 -8.66 -0.56
N PHE A 102 6.13 -7.36 -0.39
CA PHE A 102 5.18 -6.59 -1.19
C PHE A 102 5.76 -5.26 -1.63
N LEU A 103 5.37 -4.83 -2.84
CA LEU A 103 5.50 -3.46 -3.33
C LEU A 103 4.09 -2.90 -3.56
N VAL A 104 3.66 -1.98 -2.72
CA VAL A 104 2.36 -1.29 -2.86
C VAL A 104 2.46 -0.23 -3.94
N THR A 105 1.44 -0.14 -4.78
CA THR A 105 1.32 0.86 -5.84
C THR A 105 -0.13 1.29 -6.03
N HIS A 106 -0.34 2.56 -6.32
CA HIS A 106 -1.66 3.06 -6.75
C HIS A 106 -2.00 2.57 -8.16
N CYS A 107 -3.29 2.43 -8.46
CA CYS A 107 -3.77 2.07 -9.80
C CYS A 107 -3.50 3.12 -10.89
N GLY A 108 -3.01 4.30 -10.50
CA GLY A 108 -2.78 5.42 -11.41
C GLY A 108 -4.05 6.16 -11.78
N ALA A 109 -3.98 6.97 -12.83
CA ALA A 109 -5.06 7.86 -13.28
C ALA A 109 -5.22 7.83 -14.80
N HIS A 110 -6.46 7.75 -15.26
CA HIS A 110 -6.79 7.68 -16.68
C HIS A 110 -6.73 9.04 -17.42
N LEU A 111 -6.52 10.16 -16.72
CA LEU A 111 -6.29 11.50 -17.27
C LEU A 111 -7.30 11.88 -18.38
N LYS A 112 -8.59 11.58 -18.17
CA LYS A 112 -9.72 11.82 -19.08
C LYS A 112 -9.80 10.89 -20.30
N SER A 113 -9.00 9.82 -20.40
CA SER A 113 -9.15 8.82 -21.48
C SER A 113 -10.31 7.83 -21.26
N GLY A 114 -10.92 7.86 -20.08
CA GLY A 114 -11.96 6.93 -19.65
C GLY A 114 -11.42 5.80 -18.77
N GLU A 115 -12.26 5.31 -17.86
CA GLU A 115 -11.88 4.29 -16.87
C GLU A 115 -11.48 2.97 -17.54
N GLU A 116 -12.30 2.47 -18.48
CA GLU A 116 -12.03 1.23 -19.21
C GLU A 116 -10.67 1.26 -19.92
N ALA A 117 -10.39 2.34 -20.67
CA ALA A 117 -9.11 2.52 -21.35
C ALA A 117 -7.93 2.62 -20.37
N GLY A 118 -8.15 3.25 -19.21
CA GLY A 118 -7.17 3.34 -18.15
C GLY A 118 -6.87 1.99 -17.52
N LEU A 119 -7.90 1.18 -17.21
CA LEU A 119 -7.74 -0.17 -16.65
C LEU A 119 -7.04 -1.12 -17.63
N GLN A 120 -7.36 -1.05 -18.92
CA GLN A 120 -6.67 -1.82 -19.96
C GLN A 120 -5.17 -1.47 -20.02
N LYS A 121 -4.83 -0.17 -19.95
CA LYS A 121 -3.43 0.29 -19.93
C LYS A 121 -2.71 -0.15 -18.64
N LEU A 122 -3.35 -0.04 -17.49
CA LEU A 122 -2.81 -0.53 -16.22
C LEU A 122 -2.50 -2.02 -16.28
N ALA A 123 -3.44 -2.83 -16.73
CA ALA A 123 -3.25 -4.28 -16.87
C ALA A 123 -2.09 -4.61 -17.82
N ALA A 124 -2.04 -3.99 -19.00
CA ALA A 124 -0.96 -4.20 -19.96
C ALA A 124 0.42 -3.78 -19.41
N SER A 125 0.47 -2.66 -18.68
CA SER A 125 1.71 -2.18 -18.05
C SER A 125 2.18 -3.12 -16.94
N LEU A 126 1.27 -3.67 -16.13
CA LEU A 126 1.59 -4.65 -15.09
C LEU A 126 2.11 -5.95 -15.69
N VAL A 127 1.50 -6.46 -16.78
CA VAL A 127 2.01 -7.64 -17.51
C VAL A 127 3.45 -7.38 -17.94
N GLU A 128 3.75 -6.25 -18.59
CA GLU A 128 5.11 -5.91 -19.02
C GLU A 128 6.09 -5.84 -17.84
N CYS A 129 5.71 -5.24 -16.72
CA CYS A 129 6.55 -5.17 -15.53
C CYS A 129 6.84 -6.57 -14.96
N LEU A 130 5.81 -7.40 -14.81
CA LEU A 130 5.93 -8.74 -14.24
C LEU A 130 6.71 -9.70 -15.13
N GLU A 131 6.56 -9.61 -16.46
CA GLU A 131 7.34 -10.39 -17.42
C GLU A 131 8.83 -10.03 -17.38
N LYS A 132 9.15 -8.72 -17.32
CA LYS A 132 10.55 -8.24 -17.23
C LYS A 132 11.23 -8.56 -15.91
N THR A 133 10.45 -8.86 -14.89
CA THR A 133 10.92 -9.21 -13.53
C THR A 133 10.48 -10.64 -13.15
N ALA A 134 10.38 -11.55 -14.12
CA ALA A 134 9.83 -12.89 -13.92
C ALA A 134 10.61 -13.74 -12.91
N ASP A 135 11.90 -13.49 -12.77
CA ASP A 135 12.79 -14.21 -11.83
C ASP A 135 12.68 -13.73 -10.38
N LEU A 136 11.90 -12.65 -10.13
CA LEU A 136 11.76 -12.04 -8.81
C LEU A 136 10.50 -12.54 -8.12
N SER A 137 10.51 -12.48 -6.78
CA SER A 137 9.46 -13.04 -5.93
C SER A 137 8.51 -11.98 -5.32
N VAL A 138 8.95 -10.74 -5.22
CA VAL A 138 8.16 -9.65 -4.62
C VAL A 138 6.81 -9.50 -5.32
N LYS A 139 5.74 -9.38 -4.52
CA LYS A 139 4.38 -9.19 -5.04
C LYS A 139 4.07 -7.71 -5.19
N VAL A 140 3.39 -7.36 -6.28
CA VAL A 140 2.85 -6.01 -6.50
C VAL A 140 1.45 -5.96 -5.90
N ALA A 141 1.24 -5.12 -4.89
CA ALA A 141 -0.03 -4.94 -4.22
C ALA A 141 -0.72 -3.66 -4.72
N LEU A 142 -1.81 -3.83 -5.48
CA LEU A 142 -2.62 -2.71 -5.96
C LEU A 142 -3.40 -2.12 -4.80
N GLU A 143 -3.26 -0.83 -4.59
CA GLU A 143 -3.93 -0.15 -3.49
C GLU A 143 -5.29 0.41 -3.88
N ILE A 144 -6.30 0.20 -2.98
CA ILE A 144 -7.57 0.92 -3.06
C ILE A 144 -7.31 2.41 -2.91
N THR A 145 -7.82 3.22 -3.82
CA THR A 145 -7.60 4.67 -3.84
C THR A 145 -8.85 5.45 -3.42
N ALA A 146 -8.68 6.70 -3.03
CA ALA A 146 -9.78 7.60 -2.65
C ALA A 146 -10.66 8.04 -3.85
N GLY A 147 -10.24 7.78 -5.09
CA GLY A 147 -11.00 8.13 -6.30
C GLY A 147 -11.00 9.63 -6.63
N GLN A 148 -9.98 10.37 -6.19
CA GLN A 148 -9.87 11.79 -6.53
C GLN A 148 -9.61 11.98 -8.03
N GLY A 149 -10.32 12.91 -8.64
CA GLY A 149 -10.11 13.32 -10.02
C GLY A 149 -10.37 12.20 -11.03
N THR A 150 -9.30 11.63 -11.59
CA THR A 150 -9.34 10.54 -12.58
C THR A 150 -8.58 9.30 -12.10
N CYS A 151 -8.33 9.18 -10.79
CA CYS A 151 -7.68 8.03 -10.19
C CYS A 151 -8.54 6.78 -10.32
N LEU A 152 -7.88 5.67 -10.66
CA LEU A 152 -8.46 4.33 -10.73
C LEU A 152 -8.27 3.60 -9.38
N GLY A 153 -9.07 2.56 -9.14
CA GLY A 153 -8.93 1.71 -7.95
C GLY A 153 -9.87 2.09 -6.80
N ALA A 154 -10.74 3.08 -6.96
CA ALA A 154 -11.74 3.43 -5.94
C ALA A 154 -12.90 2.41 -5.88
N PRO A 155 -13.59 2.07 -6.99
CA PRO A 155 -14.47 0.89 -7.00
C PRO A 155 -13.66 -0.40 -6.94
N PHE A 156 -14.07 -1.36 -6.12
CA PHE A 156 -13.43 -2.68 -6.03
C PHE A 156 -13.39 -3.41 -7.38
N SER A 157 -14.39 -3.19 -8.24
CA SER A 157 -14.45 -3.71 -9.59
C SER A 157 -13.20 -3.36 -10.44
N HIS A 158 -12.64 -2.16 -10.27
CA HIS A 158 -11.44 -1.75 -10.99
C HIS A 158 -10.26 -2.70 -10.73
N ILE A 159 -9.98 -2.97 -9.45
CA ILE A 159 -8.90 -3.88 -9.07
C ILE A 159 -9.25 -5.33 -9.43
N GLY A 160 -10.49 -5.76 -9.19
CA GLY A 160 -10.96 -7.09 -9.56
C GLY A 160 -10.81 -7.38 -11.05
N GLU A 161 -11.07 -6.41 -11.91
CA GLU A 161 -10.91 -6.50 -13.37
C GLU A 161 -9.43 -6.60 -13.77
N VAL A 162 -8.57 -5.79 -13.15
CA VAL A 162 -7.13 -5.83 -13.39
C VAL A 162 -6.52 -7.16 -12.95
N LEU A 163 -6.86 -7.64 -11.74
CA LEU A 163 -6.37 -8.94 -11.25
C LEU A 163 -6.77 -10.10 -12.18
N LYS A 164 -8.02 -10.08 -12.66
CA LYS A 164 -8.53 -11.09 -13.61
C LYS A 164 -7.86 -11.00 -14.97
N SER A 165 -7.56 -9.78 -15.44
CA SER A 165 -6.95 -9.55 -16.76
C SER A 165 -5.47 -9.93 -16.78
N VAL A 166 -4.75 -9.67 -15.70
CA VAL A 166 -3.30 -9.98 -15.58
C VAL A 166 -3.06 -11.42 -15.17
N ASP A 167 -3.94 -12.01 -14.36
CA ASP A 167 -3.92 -13.40 -13.89
C ASP A 167 -2.53 -13.87 -13.40
N SER A 168 -1.93 -13.11 -12.50
CA SER A 168 -0.60 -13.40 -11.98
C SER A 168 -0.62 -13.67 -10.47
N PRO A 169 0.06 -14.73 -9.98
CA PRO A 169 0.21 -15.01 -8.55
C PRO A 169 1.07 -13.95 -7.82
N ARG A 170 1.76 -13.10 -8.58
CA ARG A 170 2.55 -11.98 -8.06
C ARG A 170 1.75 -10.69 -7.88
N LEU A 171 0.44 -10.69 -8.21
CA LEU A 171 -0.44 -9.59 -7.83
C LEU A 171 -1.10 -9.84 -6.47
N SER A 172 -1.26 -8.79 -5.72
CA SER A 172 -1.94 -8.72 -4.43
C SER A 172 -2.72 -7.41 -4.33
N VAL A 173 -3.36 -7.17 -3.20
CA VAL A 173 -4.11 -5.94 -2.95
C VAL A 173 -3.73 -5.37 -1.60
N CYS A 174 -3.64 -4.04 -1.55
CA CYS A 174 -3.56 -3.24 -0.34
C CYS A 174 -4.91 -2.54 -0.12
N PHE A 175 -5.48 -2.69 1.07
CA PHE A 175 -6.71 -2.00 1.46
C PHE A 175 -6.36 -0.86 2.40
N ASP A 176 -6.49 0.38 1.92
CA ASP A 176 -6.35 1.57 2.77
C ASP A 176 -7.72 1.99 3.33
N THR A 177 -7.83 2.14 4.64
CA THR A 177 -9.07 2.50 5.33
C THR A 177 -9.51 3.93 5.05
N CYS A 178 -8.57 4.87 4.97
CA CYS A 178 -8.86 6.26 4.60
C CYS A 178 -9.34 6.35 3.15
N HIS A 179 -8.64 5.67 2.22
CA HIS A 179 -9.00 5.67 0.81
C HIS A 179 -10.36 5.01 0.57
N ALA A 180 -10.60 3.84 1.16
CA ALA A 180 -11.89 3.16 1.03
C ALA A 180 -13.05 4.03 1.56
N PHE A 181 -12.88 4.66 2.72
CA PHE A 181 -13.86 5.60 3.29
C PHE A 181 -14.07 6.81 2.37
N ALA A 182 -12.99 7.41 1.88
CA ALA A 182 -13.06 8.55 0.96
C ALA A 182 -13.70 8.17 -0.40
N ALA A 183 -13.54 6.93 -0.86
CA ALA A 183 -14.17 6.40 -2.07
C ALA A 183 -15.68 6.12 -1.89
N GLY A 184 -16.17 6.10 -0.66
CA GLY A 184 -17.60 5.88 -0.37
C GLY A 184 -17.93 4.49 0.17
N HIS A 185 -16.92 3.65 0.47
CA HIS A 185 -17.13 2.39 1.16
C HIS A 185 -17.38 2.65 2.64
N ASP A 186 -18.59 2.42 3.12
CA ASP A 186 -19.00 2.71 4.50
C ASP A 186 -18.45 1.67 5.49
N ILE A 187 -17.20 1.81 5.83
CA ILE A 187 -16.48 0.96 6.81
C ILE A 187 -16.87 1.28 8.27
N ILE A 188 -17.69 2.32 8.51
CA ILE A 188 -18.16 2.70 9.84
C ILE A 188 -19.43 1.94 10.20
N SER A 189 -20.47 2.07 9.38
CA SER A 189 -21.79 1.50 9.71
C SER A 189 -22.08 0.17 9.01
N ASN A 190 -21.27 -0.23 8.00
CA ASN A 190 -21.49 -1.42 7.18
C ASN A 190 -20.19 -2.18 6.86
N LEU A 191 -19.29 -2.35 7.83
CA LEU A 191 -18.00 -3.01 7.63
C LEU A 191 -18.14 -4.41 7.03
N ASP A 192 -19.03 -5.25 7.57
CA ASP A 192 -19.28 -6.61 7.06
C ASP A 192 -19.73 -6.61 5.59
N GLY A 193 -20.58 -5.65 5.21
CA GLY A 193 -21.05 -5.47 3.83
C GLY A 193 -19.92 -5.04 2.90
N VAL A 194 -19.06 -4.13 3.33
CA VAL A 194 -17.87 -3.70 2.57
C VAL A 194 -16.90 -4.86 2.37
N ILE A 195 -16.65 -5.66 3.42
CA ILE A 195 -15.77 -6.84 3.34
C ILE A 195 -16.39 -7.91 2.42
N ALA A 196 -17.69 -8.11 2.46
CA ALA A 196 -18.37 -9.05 1.58
C ALA A 196 -18.33 -8.60 0.11
N ASP A 197 -18.48 -7.31 -0.15
CA ASP A 197 -18.36 -6.73 -1.49
C ASP A 197 -16.92 -6.83 -2.03
N PHE A 198 -15.94 -6.53 -1.19
CA PHE A 198 -14.51 -6.74 -1.51
C PHE A 198 -14.24 -8.21 -1.86
N ASP A 199 -14.75 -9.14 -1.06
CA ASP A 199 -14.56 -10.59 -1.30
C ASP A 199 -15.19 -11.04 -2.62
N ALA A 200 -16.37 -10.51 -2.94
CA ALA A 200 -17.08 -10.85 -4.18
C ALA A 200 -16.38 -10.33 -5.44
N GLN A 201 -15.78 -9.15 -5.39
CA GLN A 201 -15.19 -8.49 -6.57
C GLN A 201 -13.71 -8.77 -6.72
N ILE A 202 -12.95 -8.84 -5.63
CA ILE A 202 -11.50 -8.98 -5.59
C ILE A 202 -11.09 -10.36 -5.05
N GLY A 203 -11.77 -10.83 -4.01
CA GLY A 203 -11.42 -12.01 -3.24
C GLY A 203 -10.47 -11.71 -2.08
N LEU A 204 -10.86 -12.05 -0.85
CA LEU A 204 -10.04 -11.85 0.35
C LEU A 204 -8.69 -12.57 0.29
N LYS A 205 -8.56 -13.64 -0.48
CA LYS A 205 -7.29 -14.34 -0.71
C LYS A 205 -6.21 -13.47 -1.38
N ASN A 206 -6.62 -12.41 -2.07
CA ASN A 206 -5.73 -11.47 -2.76
C ASN A 206 -5.31 -10.30 -1.87
N LEU A 207 -5.96 -10.10 -0.71
CA LEU A 207 -5.63 -9.05 0.24
C LEU A 207 -4.36 -9.42 1.01
N GLY A 208 -3.28 -8.70 0.77
CA GLY A 208 -1.97 -8.96 1.39
C GLY A 208 -1.57 -7.95 2.45
N VAL A 209 -2.04 -6.70 2.33
CA VAL A 209 -1.64 -5.58 3.18
C VAL A 209 -2.86 -4.73 3.52
N MET A 210 -2.92 -4.24 4.75
CA MET A 210 -3.86 -3.22 5.20
C MET A 210 -3.10 -1.94 5.52
N HIS A 211 -3.47 -0.80 4.91
CA HIS A 211 -3.09 0.50 5.42
C HIS A 211 -4.18 0.96 6.40
N LEU A 212 -3.80 1.20 7.64
CA LEU A 212 -4.70 1.63 8.71
C LEU A 212 -4.53 3.11 8.96
N ASN A 213 -5.37 3.90 8.33
CA ASN A 213 -5.33 5.36 8.40
C ASN A 213 -6.71 5.92 8.73
N ASP A 214 -6.79 6.88 9.66
CA ASP A 214 -8.02 7.65 9.84
C ASP A 214 -8.12 8.74 8.76
N ALA A 215 -9.29 9.31 8.54
CA ALA A 215 -9.55 10.23 7.44
C ALA A 215 -9.90 11.63 7.92
N LYS A 216 -9.31 12.66 7.28
CA LYS A 216 -9.73 14.07 7.47
C LYS A 216 -11.02 14.39 6.73
N GLY A 217 -11.31 13.64 5.67
CA GLY A 217 -12.47 13.84 4.82
C GLY A 217 -13.74 13.16 5.35
N VAL A 218 -14.81 13.27 4.57
CA VAL A 218 -16.09 12.61 4.83
C VAL A 218 -16.25 11.40 3.93
N LEU A 219 -17.18 10.50 4.26
CA LEU A 219 -17.54 9.36 3.43
C LEU A 219 -17.90 9.80 2.00
N GLY A 220 -17.25 9.20 1.00
CA GLY A 220 -17.46 9.55 -0.40
C GLY A 220 -16.96 10.94 -0.82
N GLY A 221 -16.14 11.58 0.01
CA GLY A 221 -15.62 12.93 -0.26
C GLY A 221 -14.43 12.97 -1.23
N HIS A 222 -13.91 11.83 -1.64
CA HIS A 222 -12.76 11.67 -2.53
C HIS A 222 -11.52 12.49 -2.11
N LEU A 223 -11.32 12.64 -0.79
CA LEU A 223 -10.20 13.38 -0.22
C LEU A 223 -9.18 12.39 0.39
N ASP A 224 -8.07 12.24 -0.30
CA ASP A 224 -6.91 11.50 0.21
C ASP A 224 -6.13 12.39 1.19
N ARG A 225 -6.50 12.32 2.46
CA ARG A 225 -5.81 13.00 3.57
C ARG A 225 -5.99 12.19 4.84
N HIS A 226 -4.88 11.58 5.25
CA HIS A 226 -4.81 10.79 6.47
C HIS A 226 -4.88 11.68 7.72
N GLU A 227 -5.44 11.13 8.80
CA GLU A 227 -5.45 11.70 10.12
C GLU A 227 -4.84 10.70 11.13
N HIS A 228 -4.53 11.15 12.33
CA HIS A 228 -4.08 10.31 13.43
C HIS A 228 -5.17 9.32 13.84
N ILE A 229 -4.77 8.14 14.26
CA ILE A 229 -5.67 7.05 14.63
C ILE A 229 -6.69 7.50 15.68
N GLY A 230 -7.96 7.35 15.36
CA GLY A 230 -9.10 7.71 16.19
C GLY A 230 -9.36 9.21 16.33
N GLN A 231 -8.70 10.07 15.52
CA GLN A 231 -8.88 11.51 15.55
C GLN A 231 -9.55 12.08 14.29
N GLY A 232 -9.82 11.23 13.31
CA GLY A 232 -10.48 11.59 12.07
C GLY A 232 -11.97 11.22 12.03
N ALA A 233 -12.51 11.23 10.82
CA ALA A 233 -13.93 10.97 10.56
C ALA A 233 -14.32 9.49 10.65
N ILE A 234 -13.36 8.55 10.51
CA ILE A 234 -13.60 7.12 10.72
C ILE A 234 -13.77 6.84 12.22
N GLY A 235 -12.88 7.39 13.03
CA GLY A 235 -12.97 7.37 14.47
C GLY A 235 -12.59 6.03 15.14
N PRO A 236 -12.46 6.04 16.48
CA PRO A 236 -11.88 4.93 17.23
C PRO A 236 -12.74 3.66 17.21
N GLU A 237 -14.07 3.77 17.19
CA GLU A 237 -14.95 2.59 17.24
C GLU A 237 -14.89 1.79 15.95
N ALA A 238 -14.90 2.44 14.78
CA ALA A 238 -14.74 1.77 13.50
C ALA A 238 -13.33 1.19 13.34
N MET A 239 -12.29 1.91 13.77
CA MET A 239 -10.92 1.40 13.80
C MET A 239 -10.82 0.14 14.65
N ARG A 240 -11.44 0.12 15.84
CA ARG A 240 -11.52 -1.06 16.71
C ARG A 240 -12.19 -2.23 15.99
N ALA A 241 -13.33 -1.98 15.31
CA ALA A 241 -14.05 -3.02 14.59
C ALA A 241 -13.19 -3.62 13.46
N ILE A 242 -12.47 -2.79 12.71
CA ILE A 242 -11.57 -3.22 11.63
C ILE A 242 -10.43 -4.09 12.18
N LEU A 243 -9.74 -3.61 13.21
CA LEU A 243 -8.59 -4.28 13.83
C LEU A 243 -8.93 -5.67 14.39
N ASN A 244 -10.14 -5.82 14.94
CA ASN A 244 -10.58 -7.06 15.57
C ASN A 244 -11.46 -7.94 14.67
N HIS A 245 -11.69 -7.52 13.40
CA HIS A 245 -12.54 -8.25 12.48
C HIS A 245 -11.91 -9.63 12.14
N PRO A 246 -12.67 -10.75 12.30
CA PRO A 246 -12.11 -12.11 12.18
C PRO A 246 -11.47 -12.42 10.81
N LYS A 247 -11.95 -11.79 9.74
CA LYS A 247 -11.39 -11.94 8.39
C LYS A 247 -10.19 -11.03 8.11
N LEU A 248 -9.89 -10.03 8.94
CA LEU A 248 -8.83 -9.06 8.73
C LEU A 248 -7.68 -9.16 9.73
N LYS A 249 -7.95 -9.50 10.98
CA LYS A 249 -7.01 -9.46 12.11
C LYS A 249 -5.71 -10.27 11.94
N HIS A 250 -5.62 -11.12 10.94
CA HIS A 250 -4.40 -11.89 10.63
C HIS A 250 -3.47 -11.17 9.63
N LEU A 251 -3.96 -10.11 8.98
CA LEU A 251 -3.21 -9.32 8.01
C LEU A 251 -2.25 -8.34 8.68
N PRO A 252 -1.18 -7.92 8.01
CA PRO A 252 -0.34 -6.83 8.47
C PRO A 252 -1.07 -5.49 8.30
N PHE A 253 -1.12 -4.71 9.37
CA PHE A 253 -1.65 -3.34 9.39
C PHE A 253 -0.52 -2.34 9.44
N ILE A 254 -0.41 -1.48 8.43
CA ILE A 254 0.62 -0.46 8.28
C ILE A 254 0.02 0.93 8.51
N LEU A 255 0.65 1.72 9.34
CA LEU A 255 0.27 3.11 9.59
C LEU A 255 0.99 4.05 8.61
N GLU A 256 0.25 4.94 7.97
CA GLU A 256 0.77 6.04 7.14
C GLU A 256 0.25 7.39 7.65
N THR A 257 0.20 7.52 8.94
CA THR A 257 -0.33 8.71 9.61
C THR A 257 0.58 9.93 9.42
N PRO A 258 0.02 11.16 9.47
CA PRO A 258 0.84 12.37 9.36
C PRO A 258 1.87 12.48 10.48
N ASP A 259 2.85 13.39 10.30
CA ASP A 259 3.86 13.71 11.31
C ASP A 259 4.61 12.49 11.87
N VAL A 260 4.94 11.52 11.01
CA VAL A 260 5.55 10.24 11.40
C VAL A 260 6.76 10.41 12.32
N GLU A 261 7.63 11.40 12.08
CA GLU A 261 8.85 11.63 12.87
C GLU A 261 8.56 12.00 14.34
N THR A 262 7.37 12.51 14.64
CA THR A 262 7.04 13.02 15.99
C THR A 262 5.80 12.37 16.60
N LYS A 263 4.93 11.76 15.81
CA LYS A 263 3.63 11.26 16.24
C LYS A 263 3.44 9.75 16.10
N ILE A 264 4.36 9.05 15.44
CA ILE A 264 4.19 7.62 15.17
C ILE A 264 4.02 6.79 16.45
N ALA A 265 4.79 7.07 17.50
CA ALA A 265 4.67 6.36 18.78
C ALA A 265 3.28 6.53 19.41
N GLN A 266 2.65 7.72 19.27
CA GLN A 266 1.29 7.96 19.76
C GLN A 266 0.25 7.19 18.94
N ASN A 267 0.41 7.11 17.62
CA ASN A 267 -0.48 6.34 16.76
C ASN A 267 -0.36 4.83 17.03
N VAL A 268 0.86 4.31 17.21
CA VAL A 268 1.11 2.91 17.61
C VAL A 268 0.42 2.60 18.95
N ALA A 269 0.57 3.47 19.95
CA ALA A 269 -0.10 3.31 21.23
C ALA A 269 -1.62 3.34 21.12
N ALA A 270 -2.17 4.23 20.27
CA ALA A 270 -3.61 4.30 20.00
C ALA A 270 -4.14 2.97 19.38
N VAL A 271 -3.42 2.42 18.37
CA VAL A 271 -3.80 1.11 17.79
C VAL A 271 -3.79 0.01 18.85
N ARG A 272 -2.75 -0.07 19.66
CA ARG A 272 -2.64 -1.10 20.72
C ARG A 272 -3.79 -1.01 21.72
N ALA A 273 -4.17 0.21 22.13
CA ALA A 273 -5.33 0.41 23.00
C ALA A 273 -6.66 -0.01 22.37
N LEU A 274 -6.77 0.03 21.05
CA LEU A 274 -7.95 -0.45 20.31
C LEU A 274 -7.97 -1.97 20.14
N GLN A 275 -6.80 -2.63 20.17
CA GLN A 275 -6.71 -4.11 20.10
C GLN A 275 -7.07 -4.81 21.42
N GLU A 276 -6.74 -4.20 22.56
CA GLU A 276 -6.85 -4.82 23.90
C GLU A 276 -8.27 -4.78 24.47
N ALA A 277 -9.21 -4.26 23.76
CA ALA A 277 -10.60 -4.18 24.18
C ALA A 277 -11.48 -5.13 23.35
#